data_56856f48a2df292f67af79bf759dab53
#
_entry.id   56856f48a2df292f67af79bf759dab53
#
_cell.length_a   1.000
_cell.length_b   1.000
_cell.length_c   1.000
_cell.angle_alpha   90.00
_cell.angle_beta   90.00
_cell.angle_gamma   90.00
#
_symmetry.space_group_name_H-M   'P 1'
#
loop_
_entity.id
_entity.type
_entity.pdbx_description
1 polymer ?
#
loop_
_entity_poly.entity_id
_entity_poly.type
_entity_poly.pdbx_seq_one_letter_code
_entity_poly.pdbx_strand_id
1 'polypeptide(L)'
;MARTIVDLSIYLENDVISDPPPYQPKIEYIDHNTSIPSLINFFPGLTAQDLPDGEAWAIEKVELITHNGTHLDAPYHFASTMNKGERAITIDEVPLNWCFQ
;
A
#
# COMPACT_ATOMS: atom_id res chain seq x y z
N MET A 1 33.61 3.73 -4.08
CA MET A 1 32.85 3.21 -5.23
C MET A 1 31.40 3.73 -5.16
N ALA A 2 30.88 4.14 -6.29
CA ALA A 2 29.47 4.48 -6.38
C ALA A 2 28.61 3.22 -6.13
N ARG A 3 27.54 3.37 -5.33
CA ARG A 3 26.53 2.32 -5.14
C ARG A 3 25.44 2.47 -6.19
N THR A 4 25.05 1.38 -6.77
CA THR A 4 23.88 1.32 -7.64
C THR A 4 22.71 0.70 -6.87
N ILE A 5 21.58 1.38 -6.86
CA ILE A 5 20.34 0.88 -6.26
C ILE A 5 19.47 0.38 -7.39
N VAL A 6 19.03 -0.86 -7.29
CA VAL A 6 18.15 -1.50 -8.26
C VAL A 6 16.86 -1.88 -7.56
N ASP A 7 15.73 -1.38 -8.07
CA ASP A 7 14.41 -1.74 -7.57
C ASP A 7 13.99 -3.07 -8.19
N LEU A 8 13.80 -4.09 -7.35
CA LEU A 8 13.38 -5.43 -7.75
C LEU A 8 11.89 -5.66 -7.49
N SER A 9 11.17 -4.64 -7.00
CA SER A 9 9.75 -4.76 -6.71
C SER A 9 8.90 -4.73 -7.97
N ILE A 10 7.70 -5.28 -7.88
CA ILE A 10 6.67 -5.16 -8.90
C ILE A 10 5.69 -4.07 -8.53
N TYR A 11 5.07 -3.44 -9.52
CA TYR A 11 4.05 -2.42 -9.29
C TYR A 11 2.76 -3.03 -8.76
N LEU A 12 2.11 -2.30 -7.84
CA LEU A 12 0.72 -2.54 -7.52
C LEU A 12 -0.12 -1.73 -8.50
N GLU A 13 -0.81 -2.43 -9.38
CA GLU A 13 -1.63 -1.83 -10.44
C GLU A 13 -2.89 -2.65 -10.65
N ASN A 14 -3.93 -2.01 -11.18
CA ASN A 14 -5.10 -2.73 -11.66
C ASN A 14 -4.72 -3.56 -12.88
N ASP A 15 -5.30 -4.76 -12.97
CA ASP A 15 -5.19 -5.64 -14.15
C ASP A 15 -3.78 -6.16 -14.47
N VAL A 16 -2.81 -5.97 -13.56
CA VAL A 16 -1.49 -6.58 -13.69
C VAL A 16 -1.56 -8.02 -13.20
N ILE A 17 -1.15 -8.96 -14.04
CA ILE A 17 -1.18 -10.40 -13.74
C ILE A 17 0.08 -10.81 -12.95
N SER A 18 0.30 -10.18 -11.83
CA SER A 18 1.32 -10.59 -10.86
C SER A 18 0.76 -11.51 -9.78
N ASP A 19 -0.54 -11.38 -9.52
CA ASP A 19 -1.26 -12.17 -8.53
C ASP A 19 -2.39 -12.95 -9.19
N PRO A 20 -2.83 -14.08 -8.62
CA PRO A 20 -3.99 -14.81 -9.14
C PRO A 20 -5.24 -13.92 -9.19
N PRO A 21 -6.11 -14.06 -10.21
CA PRO A 21 -7.24 -13.16 -10.40
C PRO A 21 -8.12 -12.89 -9.17
N PRO A 22 -8.44 -13.90 -8.30
CA PRO A 22 -9.22 -13.66 -7.09
C PRO A 22 -8.53 -12.78 -6.06
N TYR A 23 -7.21 -12.60 -6.16
CA TYR A 23 -6.38 -11.90 -5.19
C TYR A 23 -5.73 -10.63 -5.75
N GLN A 24 -6.14 -10.18 -6.92
CA GLN A 24 -5.64 -8.95 -7.51
C GLN A 24 -6.07 -7.73 -6.69
N PRO A 25 -5.21 -6.71 -6.54
CA PRO A 25 -5.59 -5.46 -5.90
C PRO A 25 -6.61 -4.70 -6.74
N LYS A 26 -7.44 -3.91 -6.07
CA LYS A 26 -8.35 -2.95 -6.70
C LYS A 26 -7.96 -1.56 -6.25
N ILE A 27 -7.58 -0.71 -7.19
CA ILE A 27 -7.16 0.66 -6.93
C ILE A 27 -8.14 1.61 -7.59
N GLU A 28 -8.76 2.46 -6.78
CA GLU A 28 -9.58 3.57 -7.22
C GLU A 28 -8.76 4.84 -7.16
N TYR A 29 -8.50 5.45 -8.31
CA TYR A 29 -7.76 6.70 -8.40
C TYR A 29 -8.70 7.88 -8.24
N ILE A 30 -8.43 8.72 -7.24
CA ILE A 30 -9.19 9.94 -6.96
C ILE A 30 -8.26 11.10 -7.27
N ASP A 31 -8.50 11.77 -8.39
CA ASP A 31 -7.63 12.83 -8.89
C ASP A 31 -7.88 14.18 -8.23
N HIS A 32 -7.15 15.19 -8.64
CA HIS A 32 -7.19 16.54 -8.09
C HIS A 32 -8.56 17.23 -8.23
N ASN A 33 -9.36 16.81 -9.20
CA ASN A 33 -10.69 17.36 -9.41
C ASN A 33 -11.78 16.57 -8.70
N THR A 34 -11.69 15.25 -8.77
CA THR A 34 -12.71 14.37 -8.13
C THR A 34 -12.63 14.40 -6.62
N SER A 35 -11.50 14.81 -6.03
CA SER A 35 -11.33 14.94 -4.59
C SER A 35 -11.88 16.27 -4.02
N ILE A 36 -12.21 17.26 -4.85
CA ILE A 36 -12.68 18.57 -4.39
C ILE A 36 -13.88 18.46 -3.43
N PRO A 37 -14.95 17.68 -3.71
CA PRO A 37 -16.07 17.55 -2.78
C PRO A 37 -15.67 17.04 -1.40
N SER A 38 -14.71 16.11 -1.34
CA SER A 38 -14.21 15.56 -0.07
C SER A 38 -13.47 16.62 0.74
N LEU A 39 -12.65 17.43 0.09
CA LEU A 39 -11.93 18.52 0.75
C LEU A 39 -12.88 19.58 1.30
N ILE A 40 -13.88 19.95 0.53
CA ILE A 40 -14.92 20.92 0.95
C ILE A 40 -15.69 20.42 2.18
N ASN A 41 -15.95 19.11 2.26
CA ASN A 41 -16.60 18.51 3.42
C ASN A 41 -15.76 18.62 4.69
N PHE A 42 -14.43 18.55 4.59
CA PHE A 42 -13.53 18.76 5.73
C PHE A 42 -13.44 20.21 6.16
N PHE A 43 -13.62 21.15 5.24
CA PHE A 43 -13.49 22.58 5.49
C PHE A 43 -14.73 23.32 5.01
N PRO A 44 -15.82 23.32 5.81
CA PRO A 44 -17.06 24.00 5.43
C PRO A 44 -16.84 25.47 5.08
N GLY A 45 -17.39 25.91 3.95
CA GLY A 45 -17.20 27.27 3.44
C GLY A 45 -16.07 27.42 2.42
N LEU A 46 -15.22 26.40 2.29
CA LEU A 46 -14.19 26.36 1.24
C LEU A 46 -14.84 26.14 -0.12
N THR A 47 -14.36 26.86 -1.14
CA THR A 47 -14.77 26.67 -2.53
C THR A 47 -13.56 26.25 -3.37
N ALA A 48 -13.83 25.69 -4.56
CA ALA A 48 -12.75 25.32 -5.49
C ALA A 48 -11.88 26.53 -5.88
N GLN A 49 -12.45 27.74 -5.86
CA GLN A 49 -11.73 28.98 -6.18
C GLN A 49 -10.69 29.35 -5.12
N ASP A 50 -10.84 28.86 -3.90
CA ASP A 50 -9.89 29.08 -2.81
C ASP A 50 -8.66 28.15 -2.91
N LEU A 51 -8.72 27.14 -3.79
CA LEU A 51 -7.66 26.15 -3.95
C LEU A 51 -6.63 26.61 -4.98
N PRO A 52 -5.33 26.29 -4.77
CA PRO A 52 -4.28 26.53 -5.77
C PRO A 52 -4.66 25.86 -7.10
N ASP A 53 -4.72 26.66 -8.17
CA ASP A 53 -5.13 26.24 -9.53
C ASP A 53 -6.52 25.59 -9.59
N GLY A 54 -7.36 25.78 -8.57
CA GLY A 54 -8.67 25.15 -8.47
C GLY A 54 -8.62 23.64 -8.24
N GLU A 55 -7.52 23.12 -7.74
CA GLU A 55 -7.28 21.69 -7.57
C GLU A 55 -7.15 21.30 -6.10
N ALA A 56 -7.66 20.12 -5.77
CA ALA A 56 -7.46 19.48 -4.47
C ALA A 56 -6.32 18.45 -4.56
N TRP A 57 -6.34 17.43 -3.72
CA TRP A 57 -5.32 16.39 -3.69
C TRP A 57 -5.64 15.22 -4.65
N ALA A 58 -4.61 14.44 -4.96
CA ALA A 58 -4.75 13.14 -5.60
C ALA A 58 -4.44 12.05 -4.57
N ILE A 59 -5.34 11.10 -4.42
CA ILE A 59 -5.21 9.96 -3.51
C ILE A 59 -5.74 8.70 -4.19
N GLU A 60 -5.40 7.57 -3.65
CA GLU A 60 -5.90 6.27 -4.10
C GLU A 60 -6.59 5.56 -2.94
N LYS A 61 -7.73 4.93 -3.25
CA LYS A 61 -8.37 3.99 -2.35
C LYS A 61 -8.01 2.59 -2.80
N VAL A 62 -7.36 1.83 -1.93
CA VAL A 62 -6.81 0.52 -2.29
C VAL A 62 -7.49 -0.58 -1.48
N GLU A 63 -8.01 -1.58 -2.19
CA GLU A 63 -8.44 -2.85 -1.62
C GLU A 63 -7.43 -3.91 -2.03
N LEU A 64 -6.75 -4.50 -1.06
CA LEU A 64 -5.73 -5.52 -1.31
C LEU A 64 -5.69 -6.55 -0.19
N ILE A 65 -5.09 -7.68 -0.47
CA ILE A 65 -4.64 -8.62 0.54
C ILE A 65 -3.16 -8.37 0.82
N THR A 66 -2.69 -8.74 2.00
CA THR A 66 -1.32 -8.46 2.43
C THR A 66 -0.25 -9.19 1.61
N HIS A 67 -0.64 -10.13 0.76
CA HIS A 67 0.24 -10.89 -0.12
C HIS A 67 0.20 -10.42 -1.57
N ASN A 68 -0.29 -9.20 -1.83
CA ASN A 68 -0.21 -8.59 -3.15
C ASN A 68 1.18 -8.00 -3.42
N GLY A 69 1.64 -8.17 -4.66
CA GLY A 69 2.90 -7.57 -5.09
C GLY A 69 4.12 -8.10 -4.35
N THR A 70 5.17 -7.30 -4.33
CA THR A 70 6.40 -7.61 -3.61
C THR A 70 6.22 -7.33 -2.13
N HIS A 71 6.40 -8.34 -1.29
CA HIS A 71 6.15 -8.25 0.14
C HIS A 71 7.03 -9.21 0.93
N LEU A 72 7.00 -9.08 2.24
CA LEU A 72 7.67 -9.97 3.19
C LEU A 72 6.61 -10.76 3.96
N ASP A 73 6.81 -12.06 4.06
CA ASP A 73 5.98 -12.95 4.87
C ASP A 73 6.59 -13.15 6.26
N ALA A 74 5.76 -13.00 7.29
CA ALA A 74 6.13 -13.39 8.65
C ALA A 74 5.93 -14.89 8.86
N PRO A 75 6.59 -15.48 9.88
CA PRO A 75 6.36 -16.89 10.23
C PRO A 75 4.90 -17.25 10.45
N TYR A 76 4.11 -16.33 11.00
CA TYR A 76 2.68 -16.55 11.26
C TYR A 76 1.87 -16.82 9.98
N HIS A 77 2.33 -16.36 8.82
CA HIS A 77 1.69 -16.69 7.54
C HIS A 77 1.69 -18.20 7.27
N PHE A 78 2.77 -18.87 7.64
CA PHE A 78 2.97 -20.28 7.31
C PHE A 78 2.38 -21.23 8.35
N ALA A 79 2.39 -20.83 9.62
CA ALA A 79 1.89 -21.66 10.74
C ALA A 79 1.56 -20.82 11.97
N SER A 80 0.70 -21.34 12.82
CA SER A 80 0.40 -20.69 14.11
C SER A 80 1.52 -20.82 15.13
N THR A 81 2.43 -21.77 14.93
CA THR A 81 3.56 -22.02 15.82
C THR A 81 4.89 -22.08 15.07
N MET A 82 5.97 -21.80 15.79
CA MET A 82 7.33 -21.86 15.32
C MET A 82 8.23 -22.45 16.42
N ASN A 83 9.49 -22.74 16.11
CA ASN A 83 10.51 -23.16 17.09
C ASN A 83 10.03 -24.26 18.04
N LYS A 84 9.36 -25.28 17.50
CA LYS A 84 8.88 -26.45 18.28
C LYS A 84 7.82 -26.11 19.33
N GLY A 85 6.87 -25.24 18.99
CA GLY A 85 5.67 -25.02 19.79
C GLY A 85 5.49 -23.61 20.34
N GLU A 86 6.42 -22.70 20.08
CA GLU A 86 6.22 -21.29 20.37
C GLU A 86 5.17 -20.68 19.41
N ARG A 87 4.50 -19.62 19.85
CA ARG A 87 3.62 -18.86 18.96
C ARG A 87 4.46 -18.26 17.81
N ALA A 88 4.02 -18.44 16.58
CA ALA A 88 4.65 -17.80 15.44
C ALA A 88 4.51 -16.29 15.54
N ILE A 89 5.58 -15.56 15.22
CA ILE A 89 5.58 -14.09 15.24
C ILE A 89 4.88 -13.51 14.01
N THR A 90 4.21 -12.39 14.22
CA THR A 90 3.52 -11.63 13.19
C THR A 90 4.47 -10.61 12.57
N ILE A 91 4.07 -9.95 11.47
CA ILE A 91 4.96 -9.07 10.70
C ILE A 91 5.47 -7.87 11.52
N ASP A 92 4.66 -7.35 12.43
CA ASP A 92 5.04 -6.25 13.33
C ASP A 92 6.07 -6.66 14.37
N GLU A 93 6.22 -7.96 14.61
CA GLU A 93 7.19 -8.52 15.55
C GLU A 93 8.51 -8.91 14.88
N VAL A 94 8.56 -8.93 13.55
CA VAL A 94 9.79 -9.27 12.81
C VAL A 94 10.86 -8.22 13.07
N PRO A 95 12.07 -8.62 13.52
CA PRO A 95 13.15 -7.68 13.76
C PRO A 95 13.54 -6.93 12.47
N LEU A 96 13.69 -5.60 12.57
CA LEU A 96 14.00 -4.77 11.41
C LEU A 96 15.31 -5.16 10.69
N ASN A 97 16.28 -5.65 11.45
CA ASN A 97 17.56 -6.09 10.86
C ASN A 97 17.42 -7.31 9.94
N TRP A 98 16.32 -8.07 10.04
CA TRP A 98 16.03 -9.14 9.08
C TRP A 98 15.60 -8.61 7.71
N CYS A 99 15.08 -7.39 7.69
CA CYS A 99 14.57 -6.74 6.48
C CYS A 99 15.64 -5.95 5.73
N PHE A 100 16.85 -5.86 6.28
CA PHE A 100 17.95 -5.08 5.74
C PHE A 100 19.20 -5.93 5.56
N GLN A 101 19.72 -5.99 4.35
CA GLN A 101 20.94 -6.71 4.01
C GLN A 101 21.86 -5.85 3.14
#